data_a2e2741fdf7f7f7214314ea9e4551a51
#
_entry.id   a2e2741fdf7f7f7214314ea9e4551a51
#
_cell.length_a   1.000
_cell.length_b   1.000
_cell.length_c   1.000
_cell.angle_alpha   90.00
_cell.angle_beta   90.00
_cell.angle_gamma   90.00
#
_symmetry.space_group_name_H-M   'P 1'
#
loop_
_entity.id
_entity.type
_entity.pdbx_description
1 polymer ?
#
loop_
_entity_poly.entity_id
_entity_poly.type
_entity_poly.pdbx_seq_one_letter_code
_entity_poly.pdbx_strand_id
1 'polypeptide(L)'
;MQYKTAEFFSSIHTSILENALSGSHLIKNIEAKLIISIVDTLIRYYLEIPEGLTFDDVLIIPTRSHIISRSQTDLRTRLSRNIFLNIPLISANMDTITESGMAIALAREGGIGIIHRFMTIADQVDEVLRVKRSESVMIEQPYTISRKMNVAAAVQMMTDREVSGLLVEDEDNKLVGIITRRDITFESNSEKKVSESMSKDVITARQGITIEEAKEILHKHRIEKLPVVDTKYHIVGLITSKDIIKMEQYPYASKDKKGRLLVGAAVGVKGDFLERTETLLDAGADVIVVDIAHGHSDNAINAVKMIKKAFPSCELIAGNVATGDGSKDLIQAGVDAVKVGVGSGSICITRVITGSGVPQITAVIDSAKVTRDYNIPMISDGGIRTSGDATKALAAGASSVMVGSLFGGTDESPGKTIVKNGKKFKMYRGMASFYASLGRKYREESSQLIESDDLNDYVPEGVEAMVNYKGSVVDIIRQVVGGIRSGLSYCGAKTVIEMQKNAKFIKITSAGYTESLPHDVDVV
;
A
#
# COMPACT_ATOMS: atom_id res chain seq x y z
N MET A 1 29.29 -26.36 -23.66
CA MET A 1 28.73 -27.60 -23.06
C MET A 1 27.30 -27.84 -23.57
N GLN A 2 26.44 -26.84 -23.66
CA GLN A 2 25.05 -26.94 -24.15
C GLN A 2 24.88 -27.46 -25.59
N TYR A 3 25.75 -27.07 -26.53
CA TYR A 3 25.68 -27.55 -27.92
C TYR A 3 25.91 -29.08 -28.05
N LYS A 4 26.85 -29.64 -27.27
CA LYS A 4 27.09 -31.09 -27.27
C LYS A 4 25.96 -31.90 -26.64
N THR A 5 25.23 -31.31 -25.69
CA THR A 5 24.06 -31.95 -25.05
C THR A 5 22.86 -31.98 -26.00
N ALA A 6 22.62 -30.88 -26.76
CA ALA A 6 21.57 -30.82 -27.77
C ALA A 6 21.81 -31.83 -28.93
N GLU A 7 23.06 -31.96 -29.40
CA GLU A 7 23.45 -32.96 -30.41
C GLU A 7 23.31 -34.40 -29.87
N PHE A 8 23.66 -34.62 -28.60
CA PHE A 8 23.51 -35.92 -27.94
C PHE A 8 22.02 -36.32 -27.80
N PHE A 9 21.15 -35.42 -27.39
CA PHE A 9 19.71 -35.68 -27.29
C PHE A 9 19.05 -35.78 -28.65
N SER A 10 19.47 -35.01 -29.66
CA SER A 10 19.05 -35.16 -31.04
C SER A 10 19.44 -36.51 -31.62
N SER A 11 20.64 -37.00 -31.33
CA SER A 11 21.14 -38.33 -31.74
C SER A 11 20.36 -39.45 -31.05
N ILE A 12 20.02 -39.34 -29.79
CA ILE A 12 19.16 -40.29 -29.04
C ILE A 12 17.75 -40.29 -29.62
N HIS A 13 17.16 -39.14 -29.92
CA HIS A 13 15.85 -38.98 -30.53
C HIS A 13 15.78 -39.67 -31.91
N THR A 14 16.80 -39.44 -32.76
CA THR A 14 16.89 -40.09 -34.07
C THR A 14 17.05 -41.60 -33.95
N SER A 15 17.88 -42.08 -33.03
CA SER A 15 18.07 -43.52 -32.78
C SER A 15 16.84 -44.23 -32.21
N ILE A 16 16.06 -43.55 -31.36
CA ILE A 16 14.79 -44.06 -30.81
C ILE A 16 13.72 -44.12 -31.92
N LEU A 17 13.65 -43.09 -32.78
CA LEU A 17 12.77 -43.05 -33.96
C LEU A 17 13.08 -44.16 -34.95
N GLU A 18 14.35 -44.38 -35.26
CA GLU A 18 14.78 -45.45 -36.17
C GLU A 18 14.44 -46.86 -35.61
N ASN A 19 14.61 -47.08 -34.31
CA ASN A 19 14.27 -48.35 -33.65
C ASN A 19 12.76 -48.56 -33.49
N ALA A 20 11.97 -47.51 -33.30
CA ALA A 20 10.51 -47.57 -33.18
C ALA A 20 9.83 -47.84 -34.54
N LEU A 21 10.44 -47.39 -35.65
CA LEU A 21 9.93 -47.59 -36.99
C LEU A 21 10.24 -48.99 -37.60
N SER A 22 11.18 -49.74 -37.00
CA SER A 22 11.60 -51.06 -37.50
C SER A 22 10.86 -52.28 -36.90
N GLY A 23 9.95 -52.08 -35.96
CA GLY A 23 9.27 -53.17 -35.23
C GLY A 23 7.75 -53.30 -35.50
N SER A 24 7.30 -54.49 -35.92
CA SER A 24 5.96 -54.85 -36.37
C SER A 24 4.88 -55.06 -35.30
N HIS A 25 4.87 -54.34 -34.17
CA HIS A 25 3.85 -54.47 -33.13
C HIS A 25 3.21 -53.13 -32.72
N LEU A 26 1.89 -53.03 -32.92
CA LEU A 26 1.05 -51.86 -32.68
C LEU A 26 1.19 -51.27 -31.25
N ILE A 27 1.38 -52.12 -30.25
CA ILE A 27 1.55 -51.73 -28.83
C ILE A 27 2.91 -51.05 -28.60
N LYS A 28 4.00 -51.56 -29.16
CA LYS A 28 5.32 -50.96 -29.11
C LYS A 28 5.37 -49.58 -29.77
N ASN A 29 4.56 -49.35 -30.80
CA ASN A 29 4.43 -48.04 -31.48
C ASN A 29 3.73 -47.00 -30.62
N ILE A 30 2.78 -47.39 -29.78
CA ILE A 30 2.07 -46.46 -28.86
C ILE A 30 2.99 -46.08 -27.70
N GLU A 31 3.70 -47.03 -27.10
CA GLU A 31 4.66 -46.77 -26.02
C GLU A 31 5.84 -45.93 -26.52
N ALA A 32 6.39 -46.21 -27.69
CA ALA A 32 7.45 -45.39 -28.29
C ALA A 32 7.00 -43.97 -28.60
N LYS A 33 5.80 -43.75 -29.13
CA LYS A 33 5.23 -42.42 -29.38
C LYS A 33 4.98 -41.64 -28.06
N LEU A 34 4.53 -42.33 -27.02
CA LEU A 34 4.34 -41.72 -25.69
C LEU A 34 5.69 -41.31 -25.07
N ILE A 35 6.71 -42.20 -25.15
CA ILE A 35 8.06 -41.88 -24.67
C ILE A 35 8.68 -40.73 -25.47
N ILE A 36 8.54 -40.72 -26.79
CA ILE A 36 9.04 -39.61 -27.63
C ILE A 36 8.31 -38.29 -27.27
N SER A 37 6.99 -38.31 -27.07
CA SER A 37 6.22 -37.15 -26.65
C SER A 37 6.64 -36.63 -25.26
N ILE A 38 6.92 -37.55 -24.33
CA ILE A 38 7.40 -37.21 -23.00
C ILE A 38 8.83 -36.63 -23.09
N VAL A 39 9.71 -37.26 -23.85
CA VAL A 39 11.08 -36.81 -24.07
C VAL A 39 11.11 -35.46 -24.79
N ASP A 40 10.31 -35.24 -25.81
CA ASP A 40 10.15 -33.92 -26.47
C ASP A 40 9.61 -32.86 -25.53
N THR A 41 8.64 -33.22 -24.71
CA THR A 41 8.09 -32.32 -23.67
C THR A 41 9.14 -31.98 -22.64
N LEU A 42 9.92 -32.96 -22.18
CA LEU A 42 11.02 -32.75 -21.24
C LEU A 42 12.17 -31.93 -21.85
N ILE A 43 12.53 -32.21 -23.10
CA ILE A 43 13.57 -31.47 -23.87
C ILE A 43 13.14 -30.01 -24.01
N ARG A 44 11.91 -29.72 -24.41
CA ARG A 44 11.37 -28.37 -24.48
C ARG A 44 11.34 -27.71 -23.11
N TYR A 45 10.92 -28.41 -22.08
CA TYR A 45 10.87 -27.89 -20.71
C TYR A 45 12.27 -27.55 -20.14
N TYR A 46 13.31 -28.35 -20.48
CA TYR A 46 14.67 -28.14 -19.98
C TYR A 46 15.58 -27.30 -20.90
N LEU A 47 15.22 -27.09 -22.17
CA LEU A 47 16.05 -26.35 -23.13
C LEU A 47 15.48 -24.99 -23.54
N GLU A 48 14.18 -24.73 -23.35
CA GLU A 48 13.59 -23.42 -23.63
C GLU A 48 13.62 -22.56 -22.36
N ILE A 49 14.51 -21.58 -22.33
CA ILE A 49 14.44 -20.49 -21.34
C ILE A 49 13.21 -19.66 -21.73
N PRO A 50 12.17 -19.59 -20.87
CA PRO A 50 10.98 -18.83 -21.19
C PRO A 50 11.26 -17.33 -21.29
N GLU A 51 10.57 -16.66 -22.21
CA GLU A 51 10.66 -15.23 -22.35
C GLU A 51 9.86 -14.51 -21.25
N GLY A 52 10.51 -13.58 -20.55
CA GLY A 52 9.85 -12.72 -19.56
C GLY A 52 9.57 -11.33 -20.14
N LEU A 53 8.36 -10.81 -19.93
CA LEU A 53 7.88 -9.54 -20.47
C LEU A 53 7.71 -8.48 -19.36
N THR A 54 8.12 -7.24 -19.65
CA THR A 54 7.89 -6.04 -18.83
C THR A 54 6.68 -5.25 -19.34
N PHE A 55 6.35 -4.13 -18.68
CA PHE A 55 5.30 -3.24 -19.17
C PHE A 55 5.63 -2.62 -20.54
N ASP A 56 6.90 -2.44 -20.86
CA ASP A 56 7.34 -1.86 -22.14
C ASP A 56 7.23 -2.84 -23.32
N ASP A 57 7.15 -4.15 -23.05
CA ASP A 57 7.09 -5.17 -24.08
C ASP A 57 5.68 -5.43 -24.59
N VAL A 58 4.65 -4.84 -23.99
CA VAL A 58 3.26 -5.13 -24.34
C VAL A 58 2.40 -3.87 -24.43
N LEU A 59 1.36 -3.92 -25.27
CA LEU A 59 0.24 -2.99 -25.28
C LEU A 59 -1.07 -3.74 -25.10
N ILE A 60 -2.09 -3.03 -24.60
CA ILE A 60 -3.46 -3.53 -24.55
C ILE A 60 -4.12 -3.21 -25.89
N ILE A 61 -4.70 -4.21 -26.55
CA ILE A 61 -5.41 -4.03 -27.82
C ILE A 61 -6.74 -3.32 -27.55
N PRO A 62 -6.99 -2.13 -28.16
CA PRO A 62 -8.26 -1.46 -28.02
C PRO A 62 -9.42 -2.31 -28.55
N THR A 63 -10.54 -2.29 -27.82
CA THR A 63 -11.76 -3.00 -28.19
C THR A 63 -12.93 -2.04 -28.35
N ARG A 64 -14.05 -2.53 -28.93
CA ARG A 64 -15.27 -1.73 -29.02
C ARG A 64 -15.73 -1.31 -27.63
N SER A 65 -15.94 0.00 -27.45
CA SER A 65 -16.35 0.57 -26.16
C SER A 65 -17.77 1.16 -26.24
N HIS A 66 -18.57 0.91 -25.23
CA HIS A 66 -19.87 1.54 -25.00
C HIS A 66 -19.81 2.66 -23.95
N ILE A 67 -18.61 3.03 -23.52
CA ILE A 67 -18.40 4.07 -22.51
C ILE A 67 -18.39 5.42 -23.19
N ILE A 68 -19.41 6.23 -22.91
CA ILE A 68 -19.57 7.56 -23.48
C ILE A 68 -18.71 8.58 -22.73
N SER A 69 -18.59 8.43 -21.41
CA SER A 69 -17.77 9.29 -20.56
C SER A 69 -16.93 8.46 -19.60
N ARG A 70 -15.68 8.86 -19.41
CA ARG A 70 -14.76 8.24 -18.43
C ARG A 70 -15.29 8.27 -16.99
N SER A 71 -16.19 9.21 -16.68
CA SER A 71 -16.88 9.28 -15.39
C SER A 71 -17.80 8.08 -15.11
N GLN A 72 -18.18 7.32 -16.15
CA GLN A 72 -18.97 6.08 -16.00
C GLN A 72 -18.14 4.90 -15.53
N THR A 73 -16.81 5.02 -15.43
CA THR A 73 -15.93 3.95 -14.95
C THR A 73 -15.84 3.96 -13.44
N ASP A 74 -15.92 2.78 -12.84
CA ASP A 74 -15.77 2.54 -11.41
C ASP A 74 -14.42 1.87 -11.14
N LEU A 75 -13.56 2.52 -10.36
CA LEU A 75 -12.23 2.04 -10.01
C LEU A 75 -12.21 1.28 -8.69
N ARG A 76 -13.35 1.07 -8.03
CA ARG A 76 -13.40 0.32 -6.78
C ARG A 76 -12.82 -1.07 -6.97
N THR A 77 -11.98 -1.46 -6.02
CA THR A 77 -11.25 -2.71 -6.08
C THR A 77 -11.03 -3.29 -4.69
N ARG A 78 -10.60 -4.55 -4.63
CA ARG A 78 -10.21 -5.22 -3.38
C ARG A 78 -8.73 -5.02 -3.12
N LEU A 79 -8.41 -4.57 -1.91
CA LEU A 79 -7.04 -4.56 -1.40
C LEU A 79 -6.67 -5.92 -0.82
N SER A 80 -7.55 -6.45 0.03
CA SER A 80 -7.41 -7.74 0.69
C SER A 80 -8.76 -8.47 0.68
N ARG A 81 -8.91 -9.57 1.41
CA ARG A 81 -10.15 -10.35 1.42
C ARG A 81 -11.38 -9.52 1.76
N ASN A 82 -11.29 -8.61 2.73
CA ASN A 82 -12.42 -7.85 3.26
C ASN A 82 -12.26 -6.32 3.15
N ILE A 83 -11.09 -5.81 2.69
CA ILE A 83 -10.85 -4.37 2.53
C ILE A 83 -11.00 -3.97 1.06
N PHE A 84 -11.77 -2.90 0.83
CA PHE A 84 -12.00 -2.31 -0.48
C PHE A 84 -11.40 -0.91 -0.55
N LEU A 85 -10.91 -0.54 -1.72
CA LEU A 85 -10.41 0.79 -2.06
C LEU A 85 -11.29 1.41 -3.14
N ASN A 86 -11.42 2.73 -3.15
CA ASN A 86 -12.16 3.47 -4.18
C ASN A 86 -11.31 3.73 -5.44
N ILE A 87 -9.98 3.68 -5.33
CA ILE A 87 -9.03 3.67 -6.45
C ILE A 87 -7.97 2.57 -6.22
N PRO A 88 -7.43 1.94 -7.27
CA PRO A 88 -6.54 0.80 -7.16
C PRO A 88 -5.08 1.20 -6.88
N LEU A 89 -4.84 2.21 -6.04
CA LEU A 89 -3.51 2.76 -5.76
C LEU A 89 -3.10 2.57 -4.30
N ILE A 90 -1.88 2.11 -4.10
CA ILE A 90 -1.24 1.89 -2.81
C ILE A 90 0.10 2.61 -2.81
N SER A 91 0.46 3.36 -1.77
CA SER A 91 1.82 3.89 -1.66
C SER A 91 2.76 2.87 -1.00
N ALA A 92 3.97 2.76 -1.57
CA ALA A 92 4.94 1.75 -1.17
C ALA A 92 5.46 2.00 0.25
N ASN A 93 5.64 0.93 1.00
CA ASN A 93 6.13 0.92 2.38
C ASN A 93 7.65 1.20 2.48
N MET A 94 8.06 2.31 1.89
CA MET A 94 9.45 2.77 1.85
C MET A 94 9.62 4.03 2.70
N ASP A 95 10.74 4.15 3.41
CA ASP A 95 11.04 5.24 4.34
C ASP A 95 11.22 6.62 3.68
N THR A 96 11.24 6.67 2.37
CA THR A 96 11.25 7.89 1.55
C THR A 96 9.95 8.09 0.75
N ILE A 97 8.91 7.28 1.01
CA ILE A 97 7.63 7.33 0.31
C ILE A 97 6.46 7.48 1.28
N THR A 98 6.31 6.58 2.28
CA THR A 98 5.08 6.49 3.07
C THR A 98 5.29 6.60 4.57
N GLU A 99 4.98 7.76 5.08
CA GLU A 99 4.62 8.03 6.47
C GLU A 99 3.19 8.60 6.49
N SER A 100 2.72 9.13 7.62
CA SER A 100 1.34 9.61 7.81
C SER A 100 0.91 10.63 6.76
N GLY A 101 1.78 11.55 6.34
CA GLY A 101 1.46 12.56 5.33
C GLY A 101 1.00 11.96 4.00
N MET A 102 1.78 11.04 3.46
CA MET A 102 1.45 10.31 2.23
C MET A 102 0.21 9.41 2.41
N ALA A 103 0.14 8.69 3.54
CA ALA A 103 -0.98 7.79 3.81
C ALA A 103 -2.31 8.55 3.90
N ILE A 104 -2.33 9.72 4.55
CA ILE A 104 -3.50 10.59 4.63
C ILE A 104 -3.92 11.08 3.24
N ALA A 105 -2.98 11.63 2.46
CA ALA A 105 -3.28 12.16 1.14
C ALA A 105 -3.86 11.08 0.21
N LEU A 106 -3.24 9.89 0.19
CA LEU A 106 -3.70 8.81 -0.67
C LEU A 106 -5.04 8.22 -0.22
N ALA A 107 -5.26 8.08 1.09
CA ALA A 107 -6.55 7.59 1.62
C ALA A 107 -7.69 8.56 1.34
N ARG A 108 -7.45 9.88 1.37
CA ARG A 108 -8.42 10.92 0.97
C ARG A 108 -8.85 10.81 -0.48
N GLU A 109 -7.93 10.49 -1.37
CA GLU A 109 -8.22 10.28 -2.80
C GLU A 109 -8.78 8.87 -3.09
N GLY A 110 -8.93 7.99 -2.06
CA GLY A 110 -9.58 6.68 -2.18
C GLY A 110 -8.64 5.49 -2.30
N GLY A 111 -7.32 5.69 -2.16
CA GLY A 111 -6.32 4.64 -2.06
C GLY A 111 -5.98 4.27 -0.62
N ILE A 112 -4.76 3.76 -0.38
CA ILE A 112 -4.23 3.46 0.96
C ILE A 112 -2.72 3.61 1.00
N GLY A 113 -2.19 4.15 2.11
CA GLY A 113 -0.75 4.16 2.39
C GLY A 113 -0.35 3.01 3.31
N ILE A 114 0.83 2.41 3.03
CA ILE A 114 1.42 1.41 3.91
C ILE A 114 2.63 2.03 4.61
N ILE A 115 2.52 2.24 5.92
CA ILE A 115 3.60 2.82 6.74
C ILE A 115 4.78 1.84 6.77
N HIS A 116 5.98 2.34 6.50
CA HIS A 116 7.19 1.53 6.49
C HIS A 116 7.61 1.09 7.90
N ARG A 117 8.42 0.02 7.99
CA ARG A 117 8.89 -0.57 9.26
C ARG A 117 10.28 -0.11 9.72
N PHE A 118 10.96 0.76 8.96
CA PHE A 118 12.32 1.22 9.28
C PHE A 118 12.30 2.37 10.30
N MET A 119 11.60 2.13 11.40
CA MET A 119 11.47 3.00 12.56
C MET A 119 11.18 2.13 13.80
N THR A 120 11.23 2.71 14.98
CA THR A 120 10.85 2.00 16.21
C THR A 120 9.37 1.62 16.17
N ILE A 121 8.95 0.65 17.00
CA ILE A 121 7.51 0.30 17.14
C ILE A 121 6.71 1.54 17.52
N ALA A 122 7.20 2.32 18.50
CA ALA A 122 6.53 3.52 18.98
C ALA A 122 6.35 4.59 17.88
N ASP A 123 7.39 4.86 17.09
CA ASP A 123 7.30 5.81 15.97
C ASP A 123 6.30 5.34 14.90
N GLN A 124 6.28 4.02 14.58
CA GLN A 124 5.36 3.48 13.58
C GLN A 124 3.91 3.53 14.07
N VAL A 125 3.69 3.27 15.34
CA VAL A 125 2.39 3.43 16.01
C VAL A 125 1.93 4.88 15.95
N ASP A 126 2.81 5.84 16.23
CA ASP A 126 2.48 7.27 16.15
C ASP A 126 2.08 7.68 14.72
N GLU A 127 2.77 7.17 13.69
CA GLU A 127 2.39 7.42 12.31
C GLU A 127 1.00 6.86 11.97
N VAL A 128 0.67 5.63 12.42
CA VAL A 128 -0.66 5.04 12.26
C VAL A 128 -1.72 5.88 12.99
N LEU A 129 -1.45 6.27 14.24
CA LEU A 129 -2.37 7.09 15.04
C LEU A 129 -2.62 8.47 14.40
N ARG A 130 -1.60 9.10 13.79
CA ARG A 130 -1.76 10.36 13.04
C ARG A 130 -2.73 10.21 11.88
N VAL A 131 -2.64 9.09 11.12
CA VAL A 131 -3.61 8.80 10.05
C VAL A 131 -5.01 8.63 10.61
N LYS A 132 -5.16 7.81 11.65
CA LYS A 132 -6.47 7.52 12.27
C LYS A 132 -7.15 8.76 12.90
N ARG A 133 -6.35 9.71 13.40
CA ARG A 133 -6.83 10.97 13.98
C ARG A 133 -7.08 12.07 12.95
N SER A 134 -6.53 11.93 11.73
CA SER A 134 -6.63 12.99 10.70
C SER A 134 -8.05 13.21 10.21
N GLU A 135 -8.86 12.15 10.19
CA GLU A 135 -10.29 12.20 9.93
C GLU A 135 -11.02 11.15 10.78
N SER A 136 -12.02 11.60 11.49
CA SER A 136 -12.93 10.76 12.25
C SER A 136 -14.29 11.44 12.25
N VAL A 137 -15.36 10.67 12.19
CA VAL A 137 -16.72 11.19 12.41
C VAL A 137 -16.87 11.70 13.83
N MET A 138 -16.24 10.98 14.76
CA MET A 138 -16.25 11.28 16.18
C MET A 138 -14.87 10.95 16.77
N ILE A 139 -14.30 11.88 17.47
CA ILE A 139 -13.10 11.66 18.28
C ILE A 139 -13.52 10.86 19.51
N GLU A 140 -13.20 9.56 19.55
CA GLU A 140 -13.63 8.65 20.66
C GLU A 140 -12.93 8.96 21.99
N GLN A 141 -11.77 9.56 21.97
CA GLN A 141 -11.02 9.98 23.16
C GLN A 141 -10.61 11.46 23.02
N PRO A 142 -11.58 12.40 23.21
CA PRO A 142 -11.27 13.81 23.14
C PRO A 142 -10.38 14.20 24.31
N TYR A 143 -9.56 15.23 24.11
CA TYR A 143 -8.76 15.77 25.21
C TYR A 143 -9.67 16.42 26.24
N THR A 144 -9.51 16.00 27.50
CA THR A 144 -10.24 16.51 28.65
C THR A 144 -9.31 17.26 29.59
N ILE A 145 -9.87 18.14 30.40
CA ILE A 145 -9.17 18.84 31.47
C ILE A 145 -10.05 18.92 32.71
N SER A 146 -9.48 18.73 33.88
CA SER A 146 -10.23 18.88 35.12
C SER A 146 -10.65 20.34 35.36
N ARG A 147 -11.89 20.54 35.80
CA ARG A 147 -12.44 21.86 36.19
C ARG A 147 -11.61 22.59 37.24
N LYS A 148 -10.75 21.87 38.02
CA LYS A 148 -9.91 22.42 39.08
C LYS A 148 -8.59 22.95 38.57
N MET A 149 -8.15 22.59 37.37
CA MET A 149 -6.92 23.09 36.76
C MET A 149 -7.03 24.60 36.46
N ASN A 150 -5.90 25.26 36.26
CA ASN A 150 -5.86 26.67 35.89
C ASN A 150 -5.86 26.86 34.34
N VAL A 151 -6.11 28.10 33.92
CA VAL A 151 -6.14 28.48 32.50
C VAL A 151 -4.78 28.27 31.84
N ALA A 152 -3.66 28.48 32.57
CA ALA A 152 -2.32 28.21 32.02
C ALA A 152 -2.17 26.75 31.56
N ALA A 153 -2.63 25.81 32.38
CA ALA A 153 -2.59 24.38 32.03
C ALA A 153 -3.45 24.06 30.79
N ALA A 154 -4.61 24.71 30.65
CA ALA A 154 -5.45 24.57 29.47
C ALA A 154 -4.77 25.10 28.21
N VAL A 155 -4.13 26.27 28.27
CA VAL A 155 -3.35 26.87 27.17
C VAL A 155 -2.21 25.94 26.75
N GLN A 156 -1.43 25.47 27.73
CA GLN A 156 -0.32 24.55 27.48
C GLN A 156 -0.80 23.27 26.79
N MET A 157 -1.85 22.64 27.31
CA MET A 157 -2.41 21.42 26.74
C MET A 157 -2.96 21.67 25.32
N MET A 158 -3.63 22.79 25.07
CA MET A 158 -4.10 23.14 23.72
C MET A 158 -2.95 23.34 22.73
N THR A 159 -1.82 23.87 23.22
CA THR A 159 -0.61 24.10 22.40
C THR A 159 0.09 22.78 22.11
N ASP A 160 0.36 21.98 23.14
CA ASP A 160 1.07 20.70 23.01
C ASP A 160 0.30 19.67 22.16
N ARG A 161 -1.04 19.74 22.20
CA ARG A 161 -1.94 18.84 21.47
C ARG A 161 -2.49 19.43 20.17
N GLU A 162 -2.09 20.66 19.83
CA GLU A 162 -2.53 21.39 18.63
C GLU A 162 -4.06 21.46 18.46
N VAL A 163 -4.77 21.61 19.59
CA VAL A 163 -6.23 21.70 19.60
C VAL A 163 -6.73 23.09 19.97
N SER A 164 -7.94 23.44 19.54
CA SER A 164 -8.56 24.75 19.80
C SER A 164 -9.54 24.75 20.97
N GLY A 165 -9.64 23.63 21.70
CA GLY A 165 -10.51 23.51 22.87
C GLY A 165 -10.46 22.15 23.50
N LEU A 166 -10.82 22.10 24.78
CA LEU A 166 -10.80 20.92 25.63
C LEU A 166 -12.19 20.73 26.27
N LEU A 167 -12.61 19.50 26.43
CA LEU A 167 -13.79 19.18 27.25
C LEU A 167 -13.41 19.26 28.73
N VAL A 168 -14.28 19.81 29.53
CA VAL A 168 -14.03 19.95 30.98
C VAL A 168 -14.83 18.90 31.73
N GLU A 169 -14.14 18.14 32.56
CA GLU A 169 -14.73 17.06 33.36
C GLU A 169 -14.62 17.31 34.87
N ASP A 170 -15.52 16.69 35.61
CA ASP A 170 -15.47 16.63 37.07
C ASP A 170 -14.70 15.39 37.56
N GLU A 171 -14.75 15.16 38.88
CA GLU A 171 -14.08 14.04 39.53
C GLU A 171 -14.68 12.66 39.18
N ASP A 172 -15.89 12.63 38.67
CA ASP A 172 -16.59 11.44 38.22
C ASP A 172 -16.45 11.20 36.69
N ASN A 173 -15.54 11.93 36.01
CA ASN A 173 -15.35 11.94 34.54
C ASN A 173 -16.63 12.34 33.75
N LYS A 174 -17.51 13.15 34.33
CA LYS A 174 -18.69 13.68 33.66
C LYS A 174 -18.36 15.03 33.02
N LEU A 175 -18.97 15.27 31.86
CA LEU A 175 -18.87 16.55 31.17
C LEU A 175 -19.54 17.65 32.01
N VAL A 176 -18.79 18.70 32.37
CA VAL A 176 -19.29 19.87 33.12
C VAL A 176 -19.08 21.19 32.37
N GLY A 177 -18.35 21.18 31.26
CA GLY A 177 -18.11 22.38 30.48
C GLY A 177 -17.25 22.12 29.24
N ILE A 178 -16.98 23.18 28.50
CA ILE A 178 -16.00 23.22 27.41
C ILE A 178 -15.19 24.50 27.53
N ILE A 179 -13.88 24.42 27.34
CA ILE A 179 -13.00 25.58 27.28
C ILE A 179 -12.31 25.63 25.92
N THR A 180 -12.36 26.76 25.25
CA THR A 180 -11.81 26.97 23.91
C THR A 180 -10.83 28.13 23.89
N ARG A 181 -10.05 28.25 22.80
CA ARG A 181 -9.17 29.42 22.62
C ARG A 181 -9.92 30.75 22.72
N ARG A 182 -11.19 30.78 22.29
CA ARG A 182 -12.04 31.98 22.36
C ARG A 182 -12.28 32.42 23.82
N ASP A 183 -12.48 31.46 24.72
CA ASP A 183 -12.76 31.73 26.14
C ASP A 183 -11.53 32.26 26.86
N ILE A 184 -10.32 31.99 26.36
CA ILE A 184 -9.05 32.34 27.02
C ILE A 184 -8.26 33.42 26.29
N THR A 185 -8.66 33.85 25.08
CA THR A 185 -7.90 34.81 24.25
C THR A 185 -7.65 36.16 24.96
N PHE A 186 -8.59 36.60 25.78
CA PHE A 186 -8.49 37.87 26.52
C PHE A 186 -8.39 37.67 28.04
N GLU A 187 -8.17 36.44 28.50
CA GLU A 187 -7.98 36.17 29.92
C GLU A 187 -6.53 36.51 30.34
N SER A 188 -6.41 37.50 31.17
CA SER A 188 -5.11 37.98 31.68
C SER A 188 -4.61 37.22 32.93
N ASN A 189 -5.52 36.55 33.64
CA ASN A 189 -5.19 35.78 34.85
C ASN A 189 -5.01 34.31 34.52
N SER A 190 -3.78 33.89 34.28
CA SER A 190 -3.42 32.51 33.98
C SER A 190 -3.67 31.52 35.13
N GLU A 191 -3.72 32.00 36.38
CA GLU A 191 -3.98 31.19 37.58
C GLU A 191 -5.49 30.94 37.84
N LYS A 192 -6.36 31.64 37.11
CA LYS A 192 -7.80 31.47 37.21
C LYS A 192 -8.18 30.02 36.90
N LYS A 193 -9.15 29.46 37.63
CA LYS A 193 -9.58 28.09 37.41
C LYS A 193 -10.35 27.96 36.11
N VAL A 194 -10.17 26.81 35.44
CA VAL A 194 -10.92 26.42 34.22
C VAL A 194 -12.43 26.56 34.45
N SER A 195 -12.93 26.15 35.62
CA SER A 195 -14.36 26.26 36.00
C SER A 195 -14.93 27.67 35.98
N GLU A 196 -14.07 28.70 36.02
CA GLU A 196 -14.49 30.11 36.03
C GLU A 196 -14.46 30.73 34.64
N SER A 197 -13.68 30.13 33.68
CA SER A 197 -13.52 30.62 32.33
C SER A 197 -14.21 29.73 31.27
N MET A 198 -14.62 28.50 31.63
CA MET A 198 -15.30 27.57 30.72
C MET A 198 -16.74 27.97 30.41
N SER A 199 -17.24 27.61 29.27
CA SER A 199 -18.67 27.61 28.95
C SER A 199 -19.34 26.42 29.65
N LYS A 200 -20.38 26.69 30.49
CA LYS A 200 -21.07 25.66 31.30
C LYS A 200 -22.28 25.06 30.61
N ASP A 201 -23.00 25.86 29.82
CA ASP A 201 -24.18 25.41 29.07
C ASP A 201 -23.73 24.75 27.77
N VAL A 202 -23.32 23.49 27.86
CA VAL A 202 -22.77 22.73 26.73
C VAL A 202 -23.89 21.99 26.01
N ILE A 203 -24.08 22.30 24.73
CA ILE A 203 -24.93 21.49 23.87
C ILE A 203 -24.25 20.14 23.62
N THR A 204 -24.94 19.05 23.92
CA THR A 204 -24.43 17.68 23.80
C THR A 204 -25.30 16.83 22.90
N ALA A 205 -24.71 15.76 22.37
CA ALA A 205 -25.42 14.69 21.68
C ALA A 205 -25.34 13.38 22.47
N ARG A 206 -26.24 12.46 22.16
CA ARG A 206 -26.22 11.10 22.73
C ARG A 206 -25.38 10.18 21.85
N GLN A 207 -24.81 9.16 22.47
CA GLN A 207 -24.14 8.07 21.75
C GLN A 207 -25.09 7.44 20.72
N GLY A 208 -24.57 7.23 19.48
CA GLY A 208 -25.35 6.72 18.36
C GLY A 208 -25.97 7.80 17.45
N ILE A 209 -25.70 9.08 17.72
CA ILE A 209 -26.12 10.18 16.82
C ILE A 209 -25.57 9.98 15.40
N THR A 210 -26.38 10.26 14.39
CA THR A 210 -25.96 10.27 12.99
C THR A 210 -25.19 11.55 12.65
N ILE A 211 -24.48 11.55 11.53
CA ILE A 211 -23.71 12.72 11.05
C ILE A 211 -24.66 13.84 10.66
N GLU A 212 -25.75 13.51 10.02
CA GLU A 212 -26.79 14.45 9.58
C GLU A 212 -27.40 15.17 10.79
N GLU A 213 -27.78 14.44 11.83
CA GLU A 213 -28.28 15.02 13.10
C GLU A 213 -27.22 15.88 13.79
N ALA A 214 -25.94 15.43 13.82
CA ALA A 214 -24.85 16.21 14.39
C ALA A 214 -24.63 17.52 13.62
N LYS A 215 -24.70 17.48 12.29
CA LYS A 215 -24.60 18.67 11.41
C LYS A 215 -25.73 19.66 11.68
N GLU A 216 -26.96 19.18 11.83
CA GLU A 216 -28.11 20.01 12.16
C GLU A 216 -27.95 20.70 13.52
N ILE A 217 -27.50 19.97 14.55
CA ILE A 217 -27.25 20.53 15.89
C ILE A 217 -26.15 21.59 15.85
N LEU A 218 -25.00 21.29 15.22
CA LEU A 218 -23.89 22.23 15.06
C LEU A 218 -24.34 23.53 14.37
N HIS A 219 -25.12 23.39 13.28
CA HIS A 219 -25.63 24.53 12.51
C HIS A 219 -26.67 25.33 13.29
N LYS A 220 -27.67 24.66 13.89
CA LYS A 220 -28.76 25.29 14.64
C LYS A 220 -28.24 26.11 15.84
N HIS A 221 -27.27 25.55 16.56
CA HIS A 221 -26.71 26.18 17.75
C HIS A 221 -25.47 27.04 17.46
N ARG A 222 -25.00 27.10 16.18
CA ARG A 222 -23.81 27.84 15.75
C ARG A 222 -22.56 27.50 16.55
N ILE A 223 -22.39 26.21 16.88
CA ILE A 223 -21.26 25.68 17.62
C ILE A 223 -20.32 24.90 16.69
N GLU A 224 -19.03 24.87 17.03
CA GLU A 224 -18.02 24.14 16.25
C GLU A 224 -17.70 22.76 16.83
N LYS A 225 -18.10 22.51 18.06
CA LYS A 225 -17.77 21.31 18.83
C LYS A 225 -19.02 20.77 19.52
N LEU A 226 -19.34 19.51 19.27
CA LEU A 226 -20.50 18.82 19.82
C LEU A 226 -20.00 17.61 20.63
N PRO A 227 -19.89 17.72 21.97
CA PRO A 227 -19.58 16.58 22.82
C PRO A 227 -20.67 15.52 22.73
N VAL A 228 -20.25 14.27 22.66
CA VAL A 228 -21.14 13.10 22.70
C VAL A 228 -21.00 12.45 24.08
N VAL A 229 -22.13 12.25 24.76
CA VAL A 229 -22.18 11.71 26.12
C VAL A 229 -23.09 10.48 26.20
N ASP A 230 -22.83 9.64 27.20
CA ASP A 230 -23.69 8.52 27.56
C ASP A 230 -24.92 8.98 28.40
N THR A 231 -25.73 8.02 28.87
CA THR A 231 -26.91 8.30 29.69
C THR A 231 -26.57 8.87 31.07
N LYS A 232 -25.30 8.72 31.54
CA LYS A 232 -24.80 9.22 32.81
C LYS A 232 -23.97 10.50 32.66
N TYR A 233 -23.92 11.08 31.45
CA TYR A 233 -23.14 12.26 31.12
C TYR A 233 -21.62 12.05 31.09
N HIS A 234 -21.13 10.79 31.03
CA HIS A 234 -19.71 10.57 30.75
C HIS A 234 -19.40 10.89 29.29
N ILE A 235 -18.22 11.42 29.06
CA ILE A 235 -17.74 11.79 27.73
C ILE A 235 -17.47 10.51 26.93
N VAL A 236 -18.19 10.32 25.82
CA VAL A 236 -18.01 9.20 24.88
C VAL A 236 -17.22 9.64 23.65
N GLY A 237 -17.34 10.91 23.27
CA GLY A 237 -16.65 11.42 22.10
C GLY A 237 -16.89 12.90 21.86
N LEU A 238 -16.31 13.40 20.77
CA LEU A 238 -16.46 14.77 20.32
C LEU A 238 -16.60 14.78 18.79
N ILE A 239 -17.65 15.43 18.27
CA ILE A 239 -17.84 15.72 16.84
C ILE A 239 -17.54 17.20 16.61
N THR A 240 -16.74 17.52 15.58
CA THR A 240 -16.46 18.92 15.22
C THR A 240 -16.99 19.28 13.82
N SER A 241 -17.32 20.56 13.62
CA SER A 241 -17.71 21.06 12.30
C SER A 241 -16.62 20.85 11.25
N LYS A 242 -15.34 20.91 11.66
CA LYS A 242 -14.20 20.67 10.77
C LYS A 242 -14.18 19.24 10.25
N ASP A 243 -14.53 18.24 11.09
CA ASP A 243 -14.53 16.84 10.69
C ASP A 243 -15.66 16.57 9.68
N ILE A 244 -16.83 17.16 9.90
CA ILE A 244 -17.95 17.08 8.93
C ILE A 244 -17.60 17.72 7.60
N ILE A 245 -17.00 18.92 7.60
CA ILE A 245 -16.55 19.59 6.37
C ILE A 245 -15.52 18.74 5.61
N LYS A 246 -14.55 18.15 6.31
CA LYS A 246 -13.57 17.24 5.69
C LYS A 246 -14.23 16.03 5.04
N MET A 247 -15.25 15.46 5.66
CA MET A 247 -15.99 14.34 5.08
C MET A 247 -16.69 14.71 3.77
N GLU A 248 -17.28 15.90 3.69
CA GLU A 248 -17.91 16.42 2.47
C GLU A 248 -16.86 16.75 1.39
N GLN A 249 -15.67 17.19 1.81
CA GLN A 249 -14.57 17.53 0.90
C GLN A 249 -13.95 16.30 0.23
N TYR A 250 -13.93 15.13 0.93
CA TYR A 250 -13.34 13.89 0.46
C TYR A 250 -14.36 12.73 0.40
N PRO A 251 -15.35 12.80 -0.50
CA PRO A 251 -16.44 11.81 -0.56
C PRO A 251 -15.98 10.40 -0.99
N TYR A 252 -14.83 10.34 -1.66
CA TYR A 252 -14.24 9.07 -2.12
C TYR A 252 -13.14 8.54 -1.20
N ALA A 253 -12.92 9.13 -0.03
CA ALA A 253 -11.90 8.69 0.89
C ALA A 253 -12.11 7.22 1.30
N SER A 254 -11.01 6.46 1.35
CA SER A 254 -11.01 5.09 1.88
C SER A 254 -11.09 5.13 3.40
N LYS A 255 -12.20 4.65 3.97
CA LYS A 255 -12.50 4.75 5.40
C LYS A 255 -12.88 3.41 6.01
N ASP A 256 -12.55 3.23 7.28
CA ASP A 256 -13.00 2.12 8.09
C ASP A 256 -14.47 2.29 8.53
N LYS A 257 -15.01 1.30 9.23
CA LYS A 257 -16.40 1.33 9.73
C LYS A 257 -16.69 2.46 10.72
N LYS A 258 -15.65 3.07 11.30
CA LYS A 258 -15.74 4.23 12.21
C LYS A 258 -15.56 5.57 11.49
N GLY A 259 -15.45 5.55 10.16
CA GLY A 259 -15.25 6.74 9.33
C GLY A 259 -13.84 7.33 9.37
N ARG A 260 -12.86 6.60 9.93
CA ARG A 260 -11.45 7.00 9.95
C ARG A 260 -10.75 6.52 8.68
N LEU A 261 -9.74 7.24 8.23
CA LEU A 261 -8.96 6.85 7.04
C LEU A 261 -8.34 5.46 7.20
N LEU A 262 -8.35 4.69 6.10
CA LEU A 262 -7.65 3.41 6.05
C LEU A 262 -6.14 3.62 6.02
N VAL A 263 -5.42 2.78 6.77
CA VAL A 263 -3.96 2.75 6.80
C VAL A 263 -3.46 1.33 7.01
N GLY A 264 -2.41 0.96 6.27
CA GLY A 264 -1.67 -0.27 6.49
C GLY A 264 -0.31 -0.01 7.11
N ALA A 265 0.29 -1.04 7.68
CA ALA A 265 1.63 -0.98 8.24
C ALA A 265 2.45 -2.23 7.90
N ALA A 266 3.72 -2.03 7.56
CA ALA A 266 4.62 -3.11 7.22
C ALA A 266 5.30 -3.70 8.46
N VAL A 267 5.51 -5.02 8.43
CA VAL A 267 6.28 -5.76 9.43
C VAL A 267 7.32 -6.66 8.75
N GLY A 268 8.33 -7.08 9.49
CA GLY A 268 9.34 -8.03 9.02
C GLY A 268 8.91 -9.49 9.18
N VAL A 269 9.92 -10.38 9.13
CA VAL A 269 9.74 -11.84 9.31
C VAL A 269 10.59 -12.40 10.46
N LYS A 270 11.33 -11.55 11.16
CA LYS A 270 12.23 -11.89 12.27
C LYS A 270 12.13 -10.83 13.38
N GLY A 271 12.67 -11.16 14.56
CA GLY A 271 12.72 -10.21 15.67
C GLY A 271 11.35 -9.87 16.22
N ASP A 272 11.04 -8.59 16.26
CA ASP A 272 9.88 -7.98 16.91
C ASP A 272 8.54 -8.09 16.14
N PHE A 273 8.48 -8.81 15.02
CA PHE A 273 7.35 -8.74 14.08
C PHE A 273 5.98 -9.08 14.71
N LEU A 274 5.91 -9.96 15.72
CA LEU A 274 4.65 -10.29 16.40
C LEU A 274 4.22 -9.16 17.35
N GLU A 275 5.13 -8.66 18.19
CA GLU A 275 4.88 -7.52 19.09
C GLU A 275 4.50 -6.27 18.29
N ARG A 276 5.23 -6.01 17.23
CA ARG A 276 4.95 -4.90 16.30
C ARG A 276 3.58 -5.05 15.65
N THR A 277 3.18 -6.25 15.23
CA THR A 277 1.85 -6.53 14.66
C THR A 277 0.77 -6.24 15.68
N GLU A 278 0.89 -6.73 16.92
CA GLU A 278 -0.08 -6.49 18.00
C GLU A 278 -0.27 -5.01 18.24
N THR A 279 0.84 -4.30 18.48
CA THR A 279 0.82 -2.87 18.81
C THR A 279 0.24 -2.01 17.67
N LEU A 280 0.52 -2.38 16.41
CA LEU A 280 -0.02 -1.70 15.24
C LEU A 280 -1.53 -1.94 15.07
N LEU A 281 -2.01 -3.16 15.35
CA LEU A 281 -3.43 -3.48 15.33
C LEU A 281 -4.17 -2.73 16.43
N ASP A 282 -3.61 -2.63 17.63
CA ASP A 282 -4.15 -1.86 18.74
C ASP A 282 -4.20 -0.36 18.43
N ALA A 283 -3.22 0.17 17.70
CA ALA A 283 -3.23 1.54 17.17
C ALA A 283 -4.29 1.75 16.08
N GLY A 284 -4.87 0.67 15.55
CA GLY A 284 -5.95 0.69 14.56
C GLY A 284 -5.48 0.56 13.11
N ALA A 285 -4.30 -0.01 12.85
CA ALA A 285 -3.93 -0.38 11.48
C ALA A 285 -4.97 -1.35 10.90
N ASP A 286 -5.45 -1.08 9.69
CA ASP A 286 -6.51 -1.87 9.04
C ASP A 286 -5.95 -3.12 8.37
N VAL A 287 -4.70 -3.07 7.93
CA VAL A 287 -4.01 -4.17 7.25
C VAL A 287 -2.54 -4.21 7.63
N ILE A 288 -2.04 -5.40 7.85
CA ILE A 288 -0.61 -5.66 8.08
C ILE A 288 0.02 -6.22 6.80
N VAL A 289 1.25 -5.77 6.50
CA VAL A 289 2.00 -6.21 5.32
C VAL A 289 3.30 -6.86 5.76
N VAL A 290 3.40 -8.17 5.62
CA VAL A 290 4.69 -8.88 5.75
C VAL A 290 5.52 -8.58 4.51
N ASP A 291 6.60 -7.82 4.70
CA ASP A 291 7.43 -7.29 3.62
C ASP A 291 8.88 -7.77 3.70
N ILE A 292 9.26 -8.53 2.69
CA ILE A 292 10.63 -9.07 2.53
C ILE A 292 10.98 -9.15 1.03
N ALA A 293 12.26 -9.02 0.71
CA ALA A 293 12.76 -9.06 -0.68
C ALA A 293 12.40 -10.36 -1.41
N HIS A 294 12.45 -11.51 -0.70
CA HIS A 294 12.08 -12.82 -1.21
C HIS A 294 10.99 -13.46 -0.34
N GLY A 295 9.73 -13.21 -0.72
CA GLY A 295 8.54 -13.67 0.02
C GLY A 295 8.26 -15.17 -0.12
N HIS A 296 8.81 -15.84 -1.15
CA HIS A 296 8.72 -17.29 -1.31
C HIS A 296 9.85 -17.99 -0.53
N SER A 297 9.88 -17.77 0.78
CA SER A 297 10.86 -18.35 1.70
C SER A 297 10.17 -18.86 2.96
N ASP A 298 10.78 -19.87 3.60
CA ASP A 298 10.24 -20.45 4.84
C ASP A 298 10.05 -19.40 5.93
N ASN A 299 10.93 -18.41 6.02
CA ASN A 299 10.82 -17.33 6.98
C ASN A 299 9.54 -16.51 6.76
N ALA A 300 9.21 -16.18 5.50
CA ALA A 300 7.99 -15.44 5.17
C ALA A 300 6.73 -16.28 5.42
N ILE A 301 6.73 -17.54 4.97
CA ILE A 301 5.63 -18.48 5.13
C ILE A 301 5.34 -18.72 6.61
N ASN A 302 6.38 -18.91 7.43
CA ASN A 302 6.24 -19.11 8.87
C ASN A 302 5.76 -17.85 9.58
N ALA A 303 6.27 -16.65 9.22
CA ALA A 303 5.79 -15.39 9.78
C ALA A 303 4.29 -15.18 9.51
N VAL A 304 3.84 -15.45 8.28
CA VAL A 304 2.40 -15.40 7.92
C VAL A 304 1.58 -16.34 8.80
N LYS A 305 2.00 -17.62 8.94
CA LYS A 305 1.31 -18.60 9.78
C LYS A 305 1.26 -18.16 11.25
N MET A 306 2.36 -17.62 11.78
CA MET A 306 2.43 -17.14 13.17
C MET A 306 1.52 -15.93 13.40
N ILE A 307 1.51 -14.96 12.50
CA ILE A 307 0.62 -13.79 12.61
C ILE A 307 -0.85 -14.22 12.53
N LYS A 308 -1.23 -15.05 11.56
CA LYS A 308 -2.62 -15.54 11.43
C LYS A 308 -3.06 -16.41 12.59
N LYS A 309 -2.14 -17.14 13.23
CA LYS A 309 -2.43 -17.89 14.45
C LYS A 309 -2.64 -16.98 15.66
N ALA A 310 -1.81 -15.95 15.83
CA ALA A 310 -1.89 -15.00 16.95
C ALA A 310 -3.07 -14.02 16.77
N PHE A 311 -3.31 -13.55 15.55
CA PHE A 311 -4.30 -12.53 15.21
C PHE A 311 -5.20 -13.00 14.05
N PRO A 312 -6.14 -13.94 14.26
CA PRO A 312 -6.95 -14.54 13.19
C PRO A 312 -7.78 -13.56 12.37
N SER A 313 -8.22 -12.45 12.99
CA SER A 313 -9.01 -11.38 12.34
C SER A 313 -8.17 -10.34 11.59
N CYS A 314 -6.84 -10.40 11.70
CA CYS A 314 -5.95 -9.47 11.00
C CYS A 314 -6.06 -9.66 9.49
N GLU A 315 -6.31 -8.59 8.74
CA GLU A 315 -6.14 -8.57 7.28
C GLU A 315 -4.63 -8.53 6.98
N LEU A 316 -4.14 -9.57 6.32
CA LEU A 316 -2.71 -9.81 6.13
C LEU A 316 -2.34 -9.91 4.65
N ILE A 317 -1.45 -9.04 4.22
CA ILE A 317 -0.79 -9.08 2.92
C ILE A 317 0.62 -9.63 3.11
N ALA A 318 1.13 -10.43 2.20
CA ALA A 318 2.53 -10.83 2.21
C ALA A 318 3.17 -10.80 0.82
N GLY A 319 4.47 -10.58 0.78
CA GLY A 319 5.30 -10.56 -0.42
C GLY A 319 6.77 -10.17 -0.10
N ASN A 320 7.61 -10.04 -1.15
CA ASN A 320 7.21 -10.10 -2.54
C ASN A 320 7.49 -11.49 -3.13
N VAL A 321 6.57 -11.94 -3.95
CA VAL A 321 6.74 -13.14 -4.78
C VAL A 321 6.73 -12.75 -6.26
N ALA A 322 7.16 -13.65 -7.14
CA ALA A 322 7.23 -13.38 -8.58
C ALA A 322 6.67 -14.53 -9.44
N THR A 323 6.11 -15.55 -8.80
CA THR A 323 5.62 -16.77 -9.46
C THR A 323 4.27 -17.22 -8.92
N GLY A 324 3.55 -18.02 -9.69
CA GLY A 324 2.31 -18.67 -9.25
C GLY A 324 2.52 -19.56 -8.04
N ASP A 325 3.62 -20.33 -7.99
CA ASP A 325 3.94 -21.21 -6.87
C ASP A 325 4.15 -20.41 -5.57
N GLY A 326 4.96 -19.33 -5.63
CA GLY A 326 5.14 -18.46 -4.47
C GLY A 326 3.83 -17.82 -4.00
N SER A 327 2.96 -17.43 -4.94
CA SER A 327 1.62 -16.93 -4.62
C SER A 327 0.76 -17.99 -3.94
N LYS A 328 0.80 -19.25 -4.41
CA LYS A 328 0.07 -20.37 -3.86
C LYS A 328 0.49 -20.68 -2.42
N ASP A 329 1.79 -20.73 -2.17
CA ASP A 329 2.32 -21.06 -0.83
C ASP A 329 1.96 -19.99 0.19
N LEU A 330 2.01 -18.69 -0.17
CA LEU A 330 1.54 -17.62 0.70
C LEU A 330 0.03 -17.69 0.97
N ILE A 331 -0.79 -18.01 -0.05
CA ILE A 331 -2.24 -18.19 0.11
C ILE A 331 -2.54 -19.36 1.05
N GLN A 332 -1.84 -20.48 0.89
CA GLN A 332 -1.98 -21.64 1.78
C GLN A 332 -1.49 -21.35 3.21
N ALA A 333 -0.54 -20.43 3.39
CA ALA A 333 -0.13 -19.95 4.70
C ALA A 333 -1.19 -19.06 5.38
N GLY A 334 -2.18 -18.54 4.62
CA GLY A 334 -3.34 -17.83 5.17
C GLY A 334 -3.40 -16.33 4.89
N VAL A 335 -2.68 -15.81 3.88
CA VAL A 335 -2.76 -14.38 3.52
C VAL A 335 -4.13 -14.01 2.94
N ASP A 336 -4.48 -12.74 3.09
CA ASP A 336 -5.71 -12.14 2.55
C ASP A 336 -5.46 -11.37 1.24
N ALA A 337 -4.18 -11.13 0.90
CA ALA A 337 -3.72 -10.68 -0.40
C ALA A 337 -2.24 -11.03 -0.63
N VAL A 338 -1.84 -11.14 -1.90
CA VAL A 338 -0.45 -11.42 -2.30
C VAL A 338 0.16 -10.19 -2.95
N LYS A 339 1.40 -9.83 -2.56
CA LYS A 339 2.16 -8.73 -3.17
C LYS A 339 3.22 -9.31 -4.12
N VAL A 340 3.16 -8.90 -5.41
CA VAL A 340 3.89 -9.51 -6.53
C VAL A 340 4.85 -8.51 -7.17
N GLY A 341 6.14 -8.88 -7.21
CA GLY A 341 7.19 -8.09 -7.87
C GLY A 341 8.55 -8.29 -7.23
N VAL A 342 9.49 -8.89 -7.95
CA VAL A 342 10.89 -9.09 -7.52
C VAL A 342 11.83 -8.47 -8.54
N GLY A 343 12.57 -7.45 -8.10
CA GLY A 343 13.57 -6.77 -8.93
C GLY A 343 13.00 -5.79 -9.96
N SER A 344 11.73 -5.42 -9.92
CA SER A 344 11.07 -4.49 -10.86
C SER A 344 11.08 -3.03 -10.40
N GLY A 345 11.43 -2.74 -9.15
CA GLY A 345 11.48 -1.38 -8.60
C GLY A 345 12.58 -0.52 -9.25
N SER A 346 12.32 0.79 -9.40
CA SER A 346 13.24 1.73 -10.08
C SER A 346 14.61 1.90 -9.43
N ILE A 347 14.73 1.60 -8.13
CA ILE A 347 15.97 1.66 -7.34
C ILE A 347 16.36 0.29 -6.76
N CYS A 348 15.69 -0.77 -7.25
CA CYS A 348 16.01 -2.14 -6.91
C CYS A 348 17.07 -2.67 -7.88
N ILE A 349 18.18 -3.19 -7.35
CA ILE A 349 19.24 -3.82 -8.13
C ILE A 349 19.38 -5.32 -7.83
N THR A 350 18.39 -5.93 -7.19
CA THR A 350 18.36 -7.37 -6.86
C THR A 350 18.71 -8.23 -8.05
N ARG A 351 18.15 -7.94 -9.25
CA ARG A 351 18.43 -8.71 -10.47
C ARG A 351 19.88 -8.60 -10.92
N VAL A 352 20.52 -7.47 -10.70
CA VAL A 352 21.92 -7.25 -11.05
C VAL A 352 22.85 -7.95 -10.05
N ILE A 353 22.52 -7.89 -8.77
CA ILE A 353 23.35 -8.42 -7.69
C ILE A 353 23.21 -9.95 -7.57
N THR A 354 21.97 -10.45 -7.62
CA THR A 354 21.69 -11.87 -7.35
C THR A 354 21.48 -12.71 -8.62
N GLY A 355 21.23 -12.07 -9.76
CA GLY A 355 20.80 -12.74 -10.99
C GLY A 355 19.34 -13.24 -10.94
N SER A 356 18.60 -12.98 -9.84
CA SER A 356 17.24 -13.49 -9.62
C SER A 356 16.18 -12.42 -9.84
N GLY A 357 15.03 -12.80 -10.42
CA GLY A 357 13.90 -11.92 -10.64
C GLY A 357 13.05 -12.36 -11.85
N VAL A 358 11.84 -11.83 -11.93
CA VAL A 358 10.92 -12.08 -13.05
C VAL A 358 10.43 -10.74 -13.59
N PRO A 359 10.43 -10.50 -14.92
CA PRO A 359 9.83 -9.31 -15.52
C PRO A 359 8.36 -9.15 -15.13
N GLN A 360 7.95 -7.91 -14.85
CA GLN A 360 6.76 -7.64 -14.03
C GLN A 360 5.44 -8.13 -14.64
N ILE A 361 5.22 -7.95 -15.95
CA ILE A 361 4.00 -8.45 -16.60
C ILE A 361 3.92 -9.97 -16.50
N THR A 362 5.04 -10.67 -16.72
CA THR A 362 5.08 -12.13 -16.59
C THR A 362 4.77 -12.56 -15.15
N ALA A 363 5.37 -11.91 -14.15
CA ALA A 363 5.11 -12.21 -12.75
C ALA A 363 3.63 -12.00 -12.36
N VAL A 364 3.02 -10.89 -12.84
CA VAL A 364 1.61 -10.58 -12.60
C VAL A 364 0.70 -11.60 -13.26
N ILE A 365 0.91 -11.93 -14.53
CA ILE A 365 0.07 -12.91 -15.27
C ILE A 365 0.15 -14.30 -14.61
N ASP A 366 1.34 -14.74 -14.24
CA ASP A 366 1.53 -16.06 -13.64
C ASP A 366 0.88 -16.16 -12.26
N SER A 367 1.12 -15.16 -11.40
CA SER A 367 0.47 -15.08 -10.08
C SER A 367 -1.05 -14.92 -10.18
N ALA A 368 -1.56 -14.18 -11.18
CA ALA A 368 -3.00 -13.96 -11.38
C ALA A 368 -3.78 -15.24 -11.67
N LYS A 369 -3.18 -16.23 -12.32
CA LYS A 369 -3.80 -17.55 -12.55
C LYS A 369 -4.17 -18.19 -11.21
N VAL A 370 -3.22 -18.22 -10.28
CA VAL A 370 -3.38 -18.85 -8.98
C VAL A 370 -4.30 -18.02 -8.07
N THR A 371 -4.05 -16.72 -7.95
CA THR A 371 -4.82 -15.85 -7.03
C THR A 371 -6.31 -15.79 -7.40
N ARG A 372 -6.63 -15.91 -8.69
CA ARG A 372 -8.01 -15.99 -9.19
C ARG A 372 -8.70 -17.28 -8.73
N ASP A 373 -8.02 -18.44 -8.82
CA ASP A 373 -8.59 -19.73 -8.40
C ASP A 373 -8.93 -19.76 -6.90
N TYR A 374 -8.13 -19.07 -6.09
CA TYR A 374 -8.37 -18.96 -4.65
C TYR A 374 -9.22 -17.74 -4.26
N ASN A 375 -9.66 -16.92 -5.22
CA ASN A 375 -10.38 -15.66 -4.99
C ASN A 375 -9.67 -14.71 -4.00
N ILE A 376 -8.35 -14.64 -4.08
CA ILE A 376 -7.49 -13.75 -3.29
C ILE A 376 -7.05 -12.58 -4.17
N PRO A 377 -7.18 -11.31 -3.72
CA PRO A 377 -6.68 -10.16 -4.47
C PRO A 377 -5.14 -10.15 -4.52
N MET A 378 -4.62 -9.53 -5.57
CA MET A 378 -3.19 -9.43 -5.83
C MET A 378 -2.79 -7.98 -6.06
N ILE A 379 -1.64 -7.59 -5.51
CA ILE A 379 -1.03 -6.28 -5.64
C ILE A 379 0.17 -6.39 -6.57
N SER A 380 0.19 -5.64 -7.66
CA SER A 380 1.39 -5.50 -8.49
C SER A 380 2.31 -4.43 -7.90
N ASP A 381 3.49 -4.83 -7.44
CA ASP A 381 4.46 -3.96 -6.79
C ASP A 381 5.73 -3.80 -7.62
N GLY A 382 6.02 -2.56 -7.99
CA GLY A 382 7.20 -2.19 -8.79
C GLY A 382 6.95 -2.04 -10.29
N GLY A 383 7.82 -1.27 -10.94
CA GLY A 383 7.78 -1.02 -12.37
C GLY A 383 6.74 0.01 -12.84
N ILE A 384 5.92 0.55 -11.96
CA ILE A 384 4.89 1.54 -12.31
C ILE A 384 5.52 2.94 -12.43
N ARG A 385 5.63 3.45 -13.65
CA ARG A 385 6.20 4.76 -13.99
C ARG A 385 5.16 5.69 -14.60
N THR A 386 4.09 5.12 -15.15
CA THR A 386 3.02 5.82 -15.86
C THR A 386 1.66 5.24 -15.51
N SER A 387 0.59 5.95 -15.84
CA SER A 387 -0.78 5.43 -15.75
C SER A 387 -1.00 4.24 -16.69
N GLY A 388 -0.27 4.17 -17.82
CA GLY A 388 -0.28 3.05 -18.75
C GLY A 388 0.25 1.77 -18.12
N ASP A 389 1.36 1.86 -17.35
CA ASP A 389 1.90 0.71 -16.62
C ASP A 389 0.91 0.20 -15.57
N ALA A 390 0.28 1.12 -14.81
CA ALA A 390 -0.77 0.77 -13.86
C ALA A 390 -1.96 0.08 -14.54
N THR A 391 -2.40 0.60 -15.69
CA THR A 391 -3.49 0.00 -16.47
C THR A 391 -3.14 -1.41 -16.95
N LYS A 392 -1.91 -1.61 -17.47
CA LYS A 392 -1.43 -2.93 -17.92
C LYS A 392 -1.34 -3.93 -16.75
N ALA A 393 -0.87 -3.49 -15.56
CA ALA A 393 -0.84 -4.33 -14.37
C ALA A 393 -2.24 -4.79 -13.95
N LEU A 394 -3.20 -3.87 -13.90
CA LEU A 394 -4.59 -4.16 -13.58
C LEU A 394 -5.23 -5.09 -14.64
N ALA A 395 -5.02 -4.83 -15.91
CA ALA A 395 -5.51 -5.67 -17.02
C ALA A 395 -4.91 -7.08 -16.97
N ALA A 396 -3.67 -7.22 -16.53
CA ALA A 396 -2.98 -8.52 -16.39
C ALA A 396 -3.48 -9.36 -15.20
N GLY A 397 -4.30 -8.78 -14.32
CA GLY A 397 -4.93 -9.50 -13.21
C GLY A 397 -4.68 -8.93 -11.82
N ALA A 398 -3.88 -7.87 -11.68
CA ALA A 398 -3.72 -7.21 -10.39
C ALA A 398 -5.02 -6.52 -9.95
N SER A 399 -5.36 -6.64 -8.67
CA SER A 399 -6.50 -5.91 -8.08
C SER A 399 -6.13 -4.46 -7.80
N SER A 400 -4.87 -4.20 -7.45
CA SER A 400 -4.33 -2.87 -7.17
C SER A 400 -2.84 -2.82 -7.52
N VAL A 401 -2.28 -1.61 -7.56
CA VAL A 401 -0.86 -1.37 -7.84
C VAL A 401 -0.20 -0.61 -6.70
N MET A 402 0.98 -1.05 -6.30
CA MET A 402 1.81 -0.35 -5.33
C MET A 402 2.80 0.56 -6.05
N VAL A 403 2.84 1.82 -5.65
CA VAL A 403 3.55 2.89 -6.32
C VAL A 403 4.61 3.49 -5.40
N GLY A 404 5.87 3.45 -5.84
CA GLY A 404 7.02 4.06 -5.15
C GLY A 404 7.51 5.32 -5.88
N SER A 405 8.20 5.16 -7.00
CA SER A 405 8.93 6.25 -7.69
C SER A 405 8.07 7.42 -8.16
N LEU A 406 6.82 7.18 -8.56
CA LEU A 406 5.91 8.27 -8.94
C LEU A 406 5.61 9.18 -7.75
N PHE A 407 5.47 8.63 -6.54
CA PHE A 407 5.16 9.39 -5.33
C PHE A 407 6.41 9.93 -4.63
N GLY A 408 7.60 9.42 -4.97
CA GLY A 408 8.86 9.98 -4.49
C GLY A 408 9.07 11.40 -5.01
N GLY A 409 9.52 12.31 -4.12
CA GLY A 409 9.76 13.72 -4.45
C GLY A 409 8.54 14.62 -4.29
N THR A 410 7.39 14.11 -3.83
CA THR A 410 6.21 14.91 -3.55
C THR A 410 6.25 15.59 -2.19
N ASP A 411 5.38 16.54 -1.93
CA ASP A 411 5.28 17.24 -0.64
C ASP A 411 5.05 16.26 0.51
N GLU A 412 4.18 15.28 0.29
CA GLU A 412 3.71 14.31 1.28
C GLU A 412 4.68 13.15 1.51
N SER A 413 5.67 12.95 0.61
CA SER A 413 6.73 11.95 0.84
C SER A 413 7.67 12.40 1.95
N PRO A 414 8.19 11.47 2.79
CA PRO A 414 9.15 11.81 3.85
C PRO A 414 10.44 12.43 3.33
N GLY A 415 11.14 13.08 4.24
CA GLY A 415 12.45 13.67 3.98
C GLY A 415 12.43 15.14 3.58
N LYS A 416 13.57 15.79 3.79
CA LYS A 416 13.75 17.22 3.54
C LYS A 416 13.97 17.49 2.05
N THR A 417 13.42 18.60 1.57
CA THR A 417 13.73 19.13 0.24
C THR A 417 15.16 19.70 0.22
N ILE A 418 15.94 19.28 -0.76
CA ILE A 418 17.33 19.71 -1.00
C ILE A 418 17.32 20.63 -2.22
N VAL A 419 17.98 21.78 -2.10
CA VAL A 419 18.18 22.69 -3.26
C VAL A 419 19.58 22.49 -3.81
N LYS A 420 19.68 22.12 -5.10
CA LYS A 420 20.95 21.96 -5.82
C LYS A 420 20.84 22.64 -7.19
N ASN A 421 21.75 23.56 -7.49
CA ASN A 421 21.78 24.32 -8.76
C ASN A 421 20.40 24.98 -9.08
N GLY A 422 19.76 25.59 -8.08
CA GLY A 422 18.46 26.24 -8.22
C GLY A 422 17.24 25.31 -8.38
N LYS A 423 17.45 23.99 -8.43
CA LYS A 423 16.39 22.98 -8.54
C LYS A 423 16.16 22.29 -7.20
N LYS A 424 14.90 21.93 -6.91
CA LYS A 424 14.50 21.21 -5.71
C LYS A 424 14.52 19.70 -5.96
N PHE A 425 15.02 18.94 -4.99
CA PHE A 425 15.11 17.48 -5.00
C PHE A 425 14.67 16.92 -3.65
N LYS A 426 14.29 15.65 -3.62
CA LYS A 426 14.17 14.84 -2.40
C LYS A 426 14.99 13.56 -2.52
N MET A 427 15.40 13.03 -1.37
CA MET A 427 16.06 11.72 -1.32
C MET A 427 15.04 10.63 -1.64
N TYR A 428 15.47 9.64 -2.40
CA TYR A 428 14.73 8.43 -2.75
C TYR A 428 15.64 7.23 -2.65
N ARG A 429 15.33 6.26 -1.78
CA ARG A 429 16.22 5.11 -1.55
C ARG A 429 15.47 3.81 -1.46
N GLY A 430 16.14 2.72 -1.91
CA GLY A 430 15.66 1.35 -1.79
C GLY A 430 15.74 0.87 -0.35
N MET A 431 14.77 0.08 0.07
CA MET A 431 14.72 -0.51 1.42
C MET A 431 15.87 -1.48 1.69
N ALA A 432 16.46 -2.07 0.62
CA ALA A 432 17.66 -2.90 0.68
C ALA A 432 18.94 -2.11 0.32
N SER A 433 18.95 -0.76 0.44
CA SER A 433 20.15 0.05 0.30
C SER A 433 21.02 -0.01 1.56
N PHE A 434 22.29 0.34 1.43
CA PHE A 434 23.25 0.28 2.53
C PHE A 434 22.79 1.12 3.75
N TYR A 435 22.45 2.39 3.54
CA TYR A 435 22.06 3.26 4.64
C TYR A 435 20.65 2.94 5.20
N ALA A 436 19.74 2.40 4.39
CA ALA A 436 18.46 1.92 4.89
C ALA A 436 18.67 0.74 5.85
N SER A 437 19.53 -0.21 5.47
CA SER A 437 19.89 -1.39 6.30
C SER A 437 20.65 -1.00 7.56
N LEU A 438 21.60 -0.06 7.44
CA LEU A 438 22.35 0.47 8.58
C LEU A 438 21.41 1.18 9.57
N GLY A 439 20.53 2.08 9.08
CA GLY A 439 19.56 2.78 9.90
C GLY A 439 18.58 1.85 10.61
N ARG A 440 18.21 0.72 9.99
CA ARG A 440 17.42 -0.33 10.62
C ARG A 440 18.17 -0.98 11.77
N LYS A 441 19.41 -1.45 11.57
CA LYS A 441 20.22 -2.08 12.62
C LYS A 441 20.39 -1.16 13.83
N TYR A 442 20.68 0.12 13.63
CA TYR A 442 20.79 1.10 14.72
C TYR A 442 19.50 1.29 15.54
N ARG A 443 18.34 1.05 14.97
CA ARG A 443 17.03 1.25 15.64
C ARG A 443 16.46 -0.02 16.23
N GLU A 444 16.69 -1.19 15.60
CA GLU A 444 16.25 -2.49 16.10
C GLU A 444 17.17 -3.03 17.23
N GLU A 445 18.46 -2.67 17.22
CA GLU A 445 19.48 -3.16 18.15
C GLU A 445 19.91 -2.09 19.15
N SER A 446 18.99 -1.35 19.74
CA SER A 446 19.24 -0.23 20.65
C SER A 446 20.05 -0.57 21.93
N SER A 447 20.67 -1.75 22.05
CA SER A 447 21.47 -2.18 23.20
C SER A 447 22.72 -3.03 22.88
N GLN A 448 23.03 -3.36 21.63
CA GLN A 448 24.26 -4.10 21.30
C GLN A 448 25.11 -3.34 20.28
N LEU A 449 26.40 -3.17 20.57
CA LEU A 449 27.40 -2.64 19.63
C LEU A 449 27.37 -3.49 18.36
N ILE A 450 27.06 -2.85 17.22
CA ILE A 450 27.16 -3.49 15.90
C ILE A 450 28.59 -3.86 15.70
N GLU A 451 28.90 -5.16 15.67
CA GLU A 451 30.24 -5.62 15.33
C GLU A 451 30.53 -5.24 13.87
N SER A 452 31.68 -4.66 13.62
CA SER A 452 32.11 -4.17 12.31
C SER A 452 32.12 -5.24 11.21
N ASP A 453 32.22 -6.50 11.58
CA ASP A 453 32.27 -7.64 10.67
C ASP A 453 30.93 -7.92 9.96
N ASP A 454 29.81 -7.68 10.63
CA ASP A 454 28.47 -7.84 10.04
C ASP A 454 28.14 -6.84 8.91
N LEU A 455 28.89 -5.73 8.84
CA LEU A 455 28.73 -4.73 7.79
C LEU A 455 29.60 -5.01 6.55
N ASN A 456 30.70 -5.74 6.71
CA ASN A 456 31.62 -6.05 5.63
C ASN A 456 31.05 -7.10 4.65
N ASP A 457 30.15 -7.96 5.13
CA ASP A 457 29.53 -9.02 4.32
C ASP A 457 28.17 -8.62 3.72
N TYR A 458 27.66 -7.40 4.03
CA TYR A 458 26.37 -6.94 3.52
C TYR A 458 26.50 -6.40 2.08
N VAL A 459 25.84 -7.06 1.13
CA VAL A 459 25.75 -6.61 -0.27
C VAL A 459 24.39 -5.92 -0.47
N PRO A 460 24.38 -4.60 -0.73
CA PRO A 460 23.10 -3.89 -0.94
C PRO A 460 22.43 -4.30 -2.25
N GLU A 461 21.13 -4.53 -2.20
CA GLU A 461 20.27 -4.81 -3.36
C GLU A 461 19.42 -3.59 -3.77
N GLY A 462 19.68 -2.43 -3.22
CA GLY A 462 19.03 -1.17 -3.52
C GLY A 462 20.02 -0.02 -3.62
N VAL A 463 19.66 1.01 -4.37
CA VAL A 463 20.46 2.23 -4.50
C VAL A 463 19.78 3.42 -3.82
N GLU A 464 20.57 4.47 -3.59
CA GLU A 464 20.10 5.77 -3.11
C GLU A 464 20.25 6.79 -4.23
N ALA A 465 19.20 7.60 -4.40
CA ALA A 465 19.14 8.58 -5.46
C ALA A 465 18.44 9.87 -4.99
N MET A 466 18.63 10.93 -5.73
CA MET A 466 17.82 12.13 -5.63
C MET A 466 16.80 12.13 -6.76
N VAL A 467 15.55 12.44 -6.44
CA VAL A 467 14.48 12.64 -7.43
C VAL A 467 14.05 14.10 -7.44
N ASN A 468 13.63 14.58 -8.60
CA ASN A 468 13.09 15.93 -8.72
C ASN A 468 11.90 16.10 -7.77
N TYR A 469 11.80 17.27 -7.15
CA TYR A 469 10.60 17.68 -6.44
C TYR A 469 9.43 17.83 -7.42
N LYS A 470 8.26 17.32 -7.05
CA LYS A 470 7.09 17.17 -7.94
C LYS A 470 5.83 17.91 -7.46
N GLY A 471 5.90 18.62 -6.32
CA GLY A 471 4.71 19.24 -5.72
C GLY A 471 3.81 18.22 -5.04
N SER A 472 2.49 18.48 -5.04
CA SER A 472 1.51 17.64 -4.34
C SER A 472 1.34 16.26 -4.99
N VAL A 473 1.29 15.21 -4.18
CA VAL A 473 0.97 13.84 -4.63
C VAL A 473 -0.45 13.74 -5.22
N VAL A 474 -1.37 14.59 -4.78
CA VAL A 474 -2.77 14.61 -5.24
C VAL A 474 -2.85 14.81 -6.75
N ASP A 475 -2.03 15.69 -7.32
CA ASP A 475 -2.01 15.95 -8.77
C ASP A 475 -1.53 14.71 -9.53
N ILE A 476 -0.53 14.00 -9.02
CA ILE A 476 -0.03 12.76 -9.60
C ILE A 476 -1.11 11.66 -9.50
N ILE A 477 -1.77 11.52 -8.36
CA ILE A 477 -2.86 10.55 -8.17
C ILE A 477 -3.96 10.79 -9.20
N ARG A 478 -4.38 12.04 -9.39
CA ARG A 478 -5.43 12.42 -10.37
C ARG A 478 -5.03 12.09 -11.79
N GLN A 479 -3.77 12.32 -12.17
CA GLN A 479 -3.26 11.95 -13.49
C GLN A 479 -3.26 10.44 -13.69
N VAL A 480 -2.78 9.65 -12.71
CA VAL A 480 -2.75 8.19 -12.80
C VAL A 480 -4.18 7.63 -12.87
N VAL A 481 -5.07 8.10 -12.02
CA VAL A 481 -6.49 7.71 -12.00
C VAL A 481 -7.17 8.06 -13.32
N GLY A 482 -6.92 9.25 -13.87
CA GLY A 482 -7.43 9.67 -15.18
C GLY A 482 -6.96 8.76 -16.31
N GLY A 483 -5.68 8.36 -16.29
CA GLY A 483 -5.11 7.42 -17.25
C GLY A 483 -5.70 6.01 -17.14
N ILE A 484 -5.89 5.48 -15.91
CA ILE A 484 -6.54 4.18 -15.70
C ILE A 484 -7.99 4.21 -16.21
N ARG A 485 -8.77 5.28 -15.95
CA ARG A 485 -10.12 5.46 -16.50
C ARG A 485 -10.13 5.46 -18.02
N SER A 486 -9.14 6.08 -18.64
CA SER A 486 -8.95 6.02 -20.09
C SER A 486 -8.72 4.59 -20.55
N GLY A 487 -7.79 3.86 -19.91
CA GLY A 487 -7.49 2.47 -20.23
C GLY A 487 -8.71 1.56 -20.12
N LEU A 488 -9.53 1.70 -19.07
CA LEU A 488 -10.83 1.01 -18.96
C LEU A 488 -11.72 1.29 -20.16
N SER A 489 -11.84 2.54 -20.56
CA SER A 489 -12.64 2.95 -21.72
C SER A 489 -12.14 2.29 -23.01
N TYR A 490 -10.84 2.21 -23.25
CA TYR A 490 -10.26 1.53 -24.40
C TYR A 490 -10.49 0.00 -24.39
N CYS A 491 -10.64 -0.61 -23.21
CA CYS A 491 -11.00 -2.02 -23.04
C CYS A 491 -12.53 -2.27 -23.10
N GLY A 492 -13.35 -1.24 -23.30
CA GLY A 492 -14.81 -1.37 -23.22
C GLY A 492 -15.29 -1.86 -21.85
N ALA A 493 -14.57 -1.51 -20.78
CA ALA A 493 -14.79 -2.01 -19.43
C ALA A 493 -15.19 -0.87 -18.48
N LYS A 494 -16.24 -1.06 -17.67
CA LYS A 494 -16.65 -0.11 -16.63
C LYS A 494 -15.89 -0.31 -15.33
N THR A 495 -15.42 -1.52 -15.06
CA THR A 495 -14.76 -1.89 -13.81
C THR A 495 -13.41 -2.57 -14.09
N VAL A 496 -12.54 -2.63 -13.09
CA VAL A 496 -11.26 -3.36 -13.17
C VAL A 496 -11.50 -4.84 -13.50
N ILE A 497 -12.52 -5.47 -12.91
CA ILE A 497 -12.86 -6.88 -13.16
C ILE A 497 -13.30 -7.09 -14.62
N GLU A 498 -14.08 -6.18 -15.18
CA GLU A 498 -14.45 -6.25 -16.61
C GLU A 498 -13.23 -6.06 -17.51
N MET A 499 -12.32 -5.15 -17.17
CA MET A 499 -11.07 -4.95 -17.89
C MET A 499 -10.23 -6.23 -17.91
N GLN A 500 -10.08 -6.91 -16.78
CA GLN A 500 -9.36 -8.19 -16.69
C GLN A 500 -9.95 -9.29 -17.58
N LYS A 501 -11.27 -9.25 -17.81
CA LYS A 501 -11.97 -10.21 -18.71
C LYS A 501 -11.82 -9.84 -20.19
N ASN A 502 -11.84 -8.54 -20.49
CA ASN A 502 -11.89 -8.03 -21.86
C ASN A 502 -10.51 -7.80 -22.47
N ALA A 503 -9.51 -7.46 -21.64
CA ALA A 503 -8.19 -7.07 -22.11
C ALA A 503 -7.47 -8.18 -22.86
N LYS A 504 -6.92 -7.81 -24.01
CA LYS A 504 -6.01 -8.65 -24.80
C LYS A 504 -4.70 -7.89 -24.95
N PHE A 505 -3.61 -8.60 -24.77
CA PHE A 505 -2.28 -8.02 -24.93
C PHE A 505 -1.70 -8.37 -26.30
N ILE A 506 -0.94 -7.44 -26.85
CA ILE A 506 -0.04 -7.67 -27.97
C ILE A 506 1.39 -7.38 -27.52
N LYS A 507 2.32 -8.26 -27.87
CA LYS A 507 3.74 -8.03 -27.69
C LYS A 507 4.22 -7.03 -28.75
N ILE A 508 5.04 -6.05 -28.35
CA ILE A 508 5.64 -5.08 -29.24
C ILE A 508 7.18 -5.22 -29.26
N THR A 509 7.79 -4.70 -30.32
CA THR A 509 9.24 -4.60 -30.45
C THR A 509 9.76 -3.31 -29.81
N SER A 510 11.09 -3.19 -29.69
CA SER A 510 11.73 -1.93 -29.26
C SER A 510 11.35 -0.76 -30.19
N ALA A 511 11.16 -1.01 -31.50
CA ALA A 511 10.69 0.01 -32.44
C ALA A 511 9.24 0.44 -32.11
N GLY A 512 8.35 -0.52 -31.79
CA GLY A 512 6.98 -0.23 -31.39
C GLY A 512 6.91 0.51 -30.03
N TYR A 513 7.85 0.26 -29.12
CA TYR A 513 8.00 1.06 -27.90
C TYR A 513 8.42 2.50 -28.22
N THR A 514 9.41 2.69 -29.11
CA THR A 514 9.87 4.02 -29.55
C THR A 514 8.74 4.82 -30.22
N GLU A 515 7.93 4.15 -31.07
CA GLU A 515 6.72 4.73 -31.69
C GLU A 515 5.68 5.20 -30.67
N SER A 516 5.64 4.58 -29.49
CA SER A 516 4.71 4.95 -28.41
C SER A 516 5.10 6.25 -27.69
N LEU A 517 6.31 6.76 -27.90
CA LEU A 517 6.80 8.01 -27.31
C LEU A 517 6.56 9.18 -28.27
N PRO A 518 6.40 10.42 -27.73
CA PRO A 518 6.38 11.61 -28.58
C PRO A 518 7.63 11.65 -29.46
N HIS A 519 7.45 11.85 -30.76
CA HIS A 519 8.54 11.98 -31.74
C HIS A 519 8.23 13.13 -32.70
N ASP A 520 9.25 13.68 -33.31
CA ASP A 520 9.17 14.83 -34.23
C ASP A 520 8.56 16.10 -33.61
N VAL A 521 8.60 16.24 -32.27
CA VAL A 521 8.09 17.38 -31.51
C VAL A 521 8.98 17.68 -30.31
N ASP A 522 9.06 18.94 -29.92
CA ASP A 522 9.63 19.36 -28.65
C ASP A 522 8.54 19.30 -27.57
N VAL A 523 8.74 18.48 -26.55
CA VAL A 523 7.80 18.37 -25.42
C VAL A 523 8.03 19.56 -24.49
N VAL A 524 7.01 20.37 -24.28
CA VAL A 524 7.00 21.55 -23.41
C VAL A 524 6.87 21.17 -21.92
#